data_3c81034f2a2d8ba537e5d2cb1139b028
#
_entry.id   3c81034f2a2d8ba537e5d2cb1139b028
#
_cell.length_a   1.000
_cell.length_b   1.000
_cell.length_c   1.000
_cell.angle_alpha   90.00
_cell.angle_beta   90.00
_cell.angle_gamma   90.00
#
_symmetry.space_group_name_H-M   'P 1'
#
loop_
_entity.id
_entity.type
_entity.pdbx_description
1 polymer ?
#
loop_
_entity_poly.entity_id
_entity_poly.type
_entity_poly.pdbx_seq_one_letter_code
_entity_poly.pdbx_strand_id
1 'polypeptide(L)'
;SAATRVGIEARDEIKWLQRYIDELKGKVDLTVALIHEGVPARQSSMGGTDVRRALDKDIQTASQVKGLDILITGHAHVGTPEPIKVGNTLILSTDSGGIDVGKLVLDYKEKPHDFTVKNFELKTIYADEWKPDPQTKQVIDGWNKKLDEVVQQTVAQSPVELKRAYGESASLGNLAADALLVAA
;
A
#
# COMPACT_ATOMS: atom_id res chain seq x y z
N SER A 1 -22.22 7.86 -1.54
CA SER A 1 -20.74 7.83 -1.72
C SER A 1 -20.38 8.25 -3.14
N ALA A 2 -19.13 8.66 -3.38
CA ALA A 2 -18.66 9.00 -4.73
C ALA A 2 -18.80 7.81 -5.70
N ALA A 3 -18.59 6.60 -5.24
CA ALA A 3 -18.76 5.37 -6.01
C ALA A 3 -20.18 5.22 -6.56
N THR A 4 -21.21 5.55 -5.78
CA THR A 4 -22.61 5.43 -6.19
C THR A 4 -22.95 6.36 -7.36
N ARG A 5 -22.28 7.52 -7.45
CA ARG A 5 -22.50 8.51 -8.53
C ARG A 5 -22.00 8.03 -9.90
N VAL A 6 -21.03 7.11 -9.93
CA VAL A 6 -20.49 6.53 -11.17
C VAL A 6 -20.97 5.10 -11.43
N GLY A 7 -22.01 4.66 -10.73
CA GLY A 7 -22.62 3.33 -10.93
C GLY A 7 -21.82 2.17 -10.35
N ILE A 8 -20.87 2.45 -9.44
CA ILE A 8 -20.09 1.41 -8.75
C ILE A 8 -20.79 1.08 -7.43
N GLU A 9 -21.07 -0.19 -7.19
CA GLU A 9 -21.56 -0.70 -5.92
C GLU A 9 -20.40 -1.04 -4.99
N ALA A 10 -20.34 -0.39 -3.82
CA ALA A 10 -19.45 -0.80 -2.74
C ALA A 10 -20.10 -1.97 -1.98
N ARG A 11 -19.43 -3.10 -1.94
CA ARG A 11 -19.91 -4.33 -1.29
C ARG A 11 -19.18 -4.54 0.04
N ASP A 12 -19.79 -5.35 0.91
CA ASP A 12 -19.19 -5.77 2.17
C ASP A 12 -17.94 -6.63 1.91
N GLU A 13 -16.79 -6.11 2.31
CA GLU A 13 -15.47 -6.69 2.02
C GLU A 13 -15.30 -8.07 2.66
N ILE A 14 -15.71 -8.24 3.93
CA ILE A 14 -15.57 -9.49 4.69
C ILE A 14 -16.40 -10.59 4.04
N LYS A 15 -17.68 -10.29 3.74
CA LYS A 15 -18.58 -11.23 3.11
C LYS A 15 -18.07 -11.68 1.73
N TRP A 16 -17.57 -10.77 0.93
CA TRP A 16 -17.07 -11.10 -0.40
C TRP A 16 -15.74 -11.82 -0.38
N LEU A 17 -14.82 -11.42 0.50
CA LEU A 17 -13.56 -12.11 0.71
C LEU A 17 -13.82 -13.56 1.16
N GLN A 18 -14.68 -13.77 2.16
CA GLN A 18 -15.04 -15.12 2.61
C GLN A 18 -15.65 -15.96 1.49
N ARG A 19 -16.55 -15.37 0.70
CA ARG A 19 -17.15 -16.08 -0.45
C ARG A 19 -16.08 -16.59 -1.41
N TYR A 20 -15.11 -15.76 -1.81
CA TYR A 20 -14.05 -16.18 -2.73
C TYR A 20 -13.11 -17.21 -2.10
N ILE A 21 -12.81 -17.10 -0.82
CA ILE A 21 -12.06 -18.15 -0.09
C ILE A 21 -12.82 -19.48 -0.12
N ASP A 22 -14.12 -19.45 0.13
CA ASP A 22 -14.96 -20.67 0.10
C ASP A 22 -15.06 -21.28 -1.30
N GLU A 23 -15.09 -20.47 -2.36
CA GLU A 23 -15.05 -20.92 -3.77
C GLU A 23 -13.72 -21.60 -4.14
N LEU A 24 -12.61 -21.23 -3.48
CA LEU A 24 -11.26 -21.81 -3.67
C LEU A 24 -11.01 -23.05 -2.81
N LYS A 25 -11.84 -23.29 -1.81
CA LYS A 25 -11.66 -24.40 -0.86
C LYS A 25 -11.55 -25.75 -1.58
N GLY A 26 -10.49 -26.50 -1.26
CA GLY A 26 -10.17 -27.79 -1.86
C GLY A 26 -9.67 -27.73 -3.32
N LYS A 27 -9.42 -26.52 -3.85
CA LYS A 27 -8.90 -26.33 -5.21
C LYS A 27 -7.49 -25.74 -5.21
N VAL A 28 -7.03 -25.21 -4.08
CA VAL A 28 -5.74 -24.54 -3.94
C VAL A 28 -5.04 -24.99 -2.66
N ASP A 29 -3.73 -24.89 -2.66
CA ASP A 29 -2.87 -25.26 -1.52
C ASP A 29 -2.71 -24.12 -0.53
N LEU A 30 -2.71 -22.88 -1.04
CA LEU A 30 -2.62 -21.64 -0.25
C LEU A 30 -3.60 -20.59 -0.78
N THR A 31 -4.19 -19.83 0.13
CA THR A 31 -5.05 -18.70 -0.18
C THR A 31 -4.34 -17.40 0.19
N VAL A 32 -4.12 -16.53 -0.79
CA VAL A 32 -3.48 -15.23 -0.62
C VAL A 32 -4.46 -14.13 -1.01
N ALA A 33 -4.74 -13.20 -0.12
CA ALA A 33 -5.50 -11.99 -0.42
C ALA A 33 -4.55 -10.79 -0.60
N LEU A 34 -4.82 -10.00 -1.64
CA LEU A 34 -4.19 -8.69 -1.85
C LEU A 34 -5.27 -7.63 -1.59
N ILE A 35 -5.07 -6.80 -0.59
CA ILE A 35 -6.01 -5.73 -0.25
C ILE A 35 -5.29 -4.40 -0.10
N HIS A 36 -6.03 -3.31 -0.23
CA HIS A 36 -5.48 -1.96 -0.04
C HIS A 36 -6.31 -1.24 1.01
N GLU A 37 -5.97 -1.50 2.26
CA GLU A 37 -6.65 -1.04 3.45
C GLU A 37 -5.67 -0.56 4.50
N GLY A 38 -6.19 -0.26 5.68
CA GLY A 38 -5.42 0.28 6.78
C GLY A 38 -5.63 1.77 6.95
N VAL A 39 -4.94 2.35 7.90
CA VAL A 39 -4.98 3.79 8.17
C VAL A 39 -3.56 4.31 8.05
N PRO A 40 -3.32 5.31 7.17
CA PRO A 40 -1.99 5.91 7.06
C PRO A 40 -1.42 6.22 8.43
N ALA A 41 -0.19 5.79 8.66
CA ALA A 41 0.46 5.90 9.95
C ALA A 41 0.47 7.34 10.42
N ARG A 42 -0.22 7.61 11.51
CA ARG A 42 -0.01 8.82 12.28
C ARG A 42 1.25 8.59 13.12
N GLN A 43 2.18 9.51 13.05
CA GLN A 43 3.30 9.51 13.98
C GLN A 43 2.74 9.44 15.41
N SER A 44 3.21 8.48 16.18
CA SER A 44 2.92 8.46 17.61
C SER A 44 3.54 9.71 18.22
N SER A 45 2.95 10.23 19.30
CA SER A 45 3.51 11.33 20.09
C SER A 45 4.93 11.04 20.63
N MET A 46 5.42 9.82 20.47
CA MET A 46 6.75 9.34 20.87
C MET A 46 7.71 9.09 19.69
N GLY A 47 7.36 9.52 18.47
CA GLY A 47 8.27 9.50 17.32
C GLY A 47 8.41 8.17 16.59
N GLY A 48 7.66 7.13 16.94
CA GLY A 48 7.64 5.84 16.24
C GLY A 48 6.30 5.56 15.55
N THR A 49 6.29 4.76 14.51
CA THR A 49 5.07 4.28 13.87
C THR A 49 4.55 3.05 14.61
N ASP A 50 3.31 3.11 15.09
CA ASP A 50 2.62 1.93 15.61
C ASP A 50 2.07 1.11 14.44
N VAL A 51 2.84 0.12 14.01
CA VAL A 51 2.52 -0.76 12.87
C VAL A 51 1.18 -1.48 13.09
N ARG A 52 0.93 -2.01 14.29
CA ARG A 52 -0.32 -2.72 14.57
C ARG A 52 -1.54 -1.82 14.51
N ARG A 53 -1.42 -0.59 14.99
CA ARG A 53 -2.50 0.39 14.92
C ARG A 53 -2.76 0.86 13.48
N ALA A 54 -1.71 0.99 12.67
CA ALA A 54 -1.84 1.34 11.27
C ALA A 54 -2.54 0.22 10.47
N LEU A 55 -2.33 -1.04 10.85
CA LEU A 55 -2.92 -2.23 10.22
C LEU A 55 -4.11 -2.81 11.03
N ASP A 56 -4.73 -2.03 11.91
CA ASP A 56 -5.83 -2.50 12.76
C ASP A 56 -7.01 -3.04 11.93
N LYS A 57 -7.36 -2.37 10.84
CA LYS A 57 -8.42 -2.82 9.93
C LYS A 57 -8.06 -4.16 9.25
N ASP A 58 -6.82 -4.32 8.83
CA ASP A 58 -6.31 -5.57 8.24
C ASP A 58 -6.35 -6.72 9.25
N ILE A 59 -5.98 -6.43 10.50
CA ILE A 59 -6.07 -7.38 11.63
C ILE A 59 -7.51 -7.78 11.87
N GLN A 60 -8.45 -6.83 11.85
CA GLN A 60 -9.89 -7.11 11.98
C GLN A 60 -10.40 -7.97 10.83
N THR A 61 -10.05 -7.64 9.59
CA THR A 61 -10.41 -8.42 8.40
C THR A 61 -9.90 -9.85 8.51
N ALA A 62 -8.62 -10.05 8.83
CA ALA A 62 -8.04 -11.37 9.02
C ALA A 62 -8.69 -12.17 10.15
N SER A 63 -9.17 -11.50 11.21
CA SER A 63 -9.84 -12.17 12.33
C SER A 63 -11.26 -12.66 12.02
N GLN A 64 -11.91 -12.07 11.02
CA GLN A 64 -13.29 -12.35 10.67
C GLN A 64 -13.45 -13.37 9.54
N VAL A 65 -12.42 -13.60 8.72
CA VAL A 65 -12.43 -14.57 7.64
C VAL A 65 -11.77 -15.89 8.04
N LYS A 66 -12.20 -16.99 7.42
CA LYS A 66 -11.67 -18.33 7.68
C LYS A 66 -11.07 -18.91 6.41
N GLY A 67 -9.92 -19.57 6.54
CA GLY A 67 -9.25 -20.21 5.42
C GLY A 67 -8.37 -19.27 4.59
N LEU A 68 -8.07 -18.07 5.11
CA LEU A 68 -7.07 -17.18 4.55
C LEU A 68 -5.71 -17.48 5.18
N ASP A 69 -4.69 -17.75 4.35
CA ASP A 69 -3.34 -18.05 4.83
C ASP A 69 -2.47 -16.80 4.89
N ILE A 70 -2.53 -15.98 3.86
CA ILE A 70 -1.68 -14.78 3.73
C ILE A 70 -2.53 -13.59 3.30
N LEU A 71 -2.35 -12.46 3.97
CA LEU A 71 -2.93 -11.17 3.64
C LEU A 71 -1.80 -10.18 3.37
N ILE A 72 -1.66 -9.76 2.12
CA ILE A 72 -0.73 -8.71 1.72
C ILE A 72 -1.51 -7.42 1.59
N THR A 73 -1.13 -6.41 2.35
CA THR A 73 -1.86 -5.14 2.42
C THR A 73 -1.00 -3.94 2.07
N GLY A 74 -1.66 -2.81 1.81
CA GLY A 74 -1.06 -1.52 1.52
C GLY A 74 -1.84 -0.38 2.18
N HIS A 75 -1.77 0.83 1.62
CA HIS A 75 -2.42 2.06 2.08
C HIS A 75 -1.84 2.66 3.37
N ALA A 76 -1.53 1.86 4.36
CA ALA A 76 -1.02 2.34 5.65
C ALA A 76 0.38 2.97 5.56
N HIS A 77 1.13 2.69 4.48
CA HIS A 77 2.51 3.15 4.28
C HIS A 77 3.45 2.74 5.43
N VAL A 78 3.26 1.53 5.93
CA VAL A 78 4.12 0.94 6.95
C VAL A 78 4.53 -0.47 6.58
N GLY A 79 5.82 -0.76 6.68
CA GLY A 79 6.36 -2.10 6.56
C GLY A 79 6.16 -2.91 7.84
N THR A 80 5.85 -4.19 7.69
CA THR A 80 5.85 -5.13 8.82
C THR A 80 7.26 -5.70 8.99
N PRO A 81 7.99 -5.41 10.09
CA PRO A 81 9.33 -5.96 10.32
C PRO A 81 9.34 -7.50 10.36
N GLU A 82 8.22 -8.05 10.80
CA GLU A 82 7.92 -9.48 10.79
C GLU A 82 6.44 -9.69 10.46
N PRO A 83 6.03 -10.86 9.94
CA PRO A 83 4.62 -11.15 9.67
C PRO A 83 3.77 -11.03 10.94
N ILE A 84 2.67 -10.29 10.87
CA ILE A 84 1.69 -10.24 11.96
C ILE A 84 0.79 -11.45 11.86
N LYS A 85 0.78 -12.30 12.88
CA LYS A 85 -0.05 -13.49 12.91
C LYS A 85 -1.39 -13.20 13.57
N VAL A 86 -2.49 -13.51 12.86
CA VAL A 86 -3.87 -13.44 13.34
C VAL A 86 -4.55 -14.78 13.08
N GLY A 87 -4.73 -15.58 14.13
CA GLY A 87 -5.14 -16.98 13.95
C GLY A 87 -4.11 -17.75 13.09
N ASN A 88 -4.53 -18.24 11.93
CA ASN A 88 -3.64 -18.89 10.95
C ASN A 88 -3.19 -17.95 9.83
N THR A 89 -3.72 -16.74 9.76
CA THR A 89 -3.39 -15.78 8.71
C THR A 89 -2.12 -15.00 9.05
N LEU A 90 -1.23 -14.87 8.08
CA LEU A 90 -0.07 -13.96 8.13
C LEU A 90 -0.39 -12.66 7.41
N ILE A 91 -0.23 -11.52 8.07
CA ILE A 91 -0.40 -10.19 7.48
C ILE A 91 0.97 -9.60 7.19
N LEU A 92 1.13 -9.09 5.98
CA LEU A 92 2.37 -8.52 5.45
C LEU A 92 2.08 -7.18 4.78
N SER A 93 2.97 -6.22 5.02
CA SER A 93 2.94 -4.92 4.35
C SER A 93 4.36 -4.42 4.11
N THR A 94 4.54 -3.60 3.07
CA THR A 94 5.78 -2.86 2.80
C THR A 94 5.55 -1.38 3.04
N ASP A 95 6.62 -0.60 3.13
CA ASP A 95 6.54 0.85 3.07
C ASP A 95 6.05 1.34 1.69
N SER A 96 5.77 2.63 1.59
CA SER A 96 5.25 3.23 0.36
C SER A 96 6.35 3.52 -0.66
N GLY A 97 5.93 3.80 -1.91
CA GLY A 97 6.81 4.34 -2.95
C GLY A 97 7.77 3.34 -3.57
N GLY A 98 7.61 2.04 -3.32
CA GLY A 98 8.51 1.01 -3.85
C GLY A 98 9.88 1.02 -3.18
N ILE A 99 9.99 1.58 -1.97
CA ILE A 99 11.23 1.64 -1.19
C ILE A 99 11.68 0.25 -0.79
N ASP A 100 10.73 -0.61 -0.39
CA ASP A 100 11.03 -1.95 0.10
C ASP A 100 10.42 -3.04 -0.77
N VAL A 101 11.10 -4.20 -0.79
CA VAL A 101 10.56 -5.46 -1.28
C VAL A 101 10.44 -6.43 -0.13
N GLY A 102 9.23 -6.95 0.09
CA GLY A 102 8.97 -8.02 1.04
C GLY A 102 9.25 -9.39 0.41
N LYS A 103 10.10 -10.19 1.05
CA LYS A 103 10.38 -11.58 0.65
C LYS A 103 9.94 -12.53 1.75
N LEU A 104 8.89 -13.29 1.49
CA LEU A 104 8.42 -14.36 2.35
C LEU A 104 8.80 -15.71 1.76
N VAL A 105 9.53 -16.52 2.52
CA VAL A 105 9.88 -17.91 2.15
C VAL A 105 9.13 -18.84 3.08
N LEU A 106 8.34 -19.70 2.47
CA LEU A 106 7.54 -20.70 3.18
C LEU A 106 8.15 -22.09 3.00
N ASP A 107 8.10 -22.89 4.03
CA ASP A 107 8.31 -24.33 3.98
C ASP A 107 6.91 -24.97 3.94
N TYR A 108 6.52 -25.37 2.73
CA TYR A 108 5.22 -25.97 2.46
C TYR A 108 5.24 -27.46 2.73
N LYS A 109 4.30 -27.95 3.48
CA LYS A 109 4.09 -29.37 3.72
C LYS A 109 3.00 -29.87 2.78
N GLU A 110 3.11 -31.08 2.32
CA GLU A 110 2.23 -31.70 1.30
C GLU A 110 0.73 -31.82 1.73
N LYS A 111 0.26 -30.84 2.49
CA LYS A 111 -1.14 -30.71 2.92
C LYS A 111 -1.59 -29.27 2.68
N PRO A 112 -2.78 -29.08 2.08
CA PRO A 112 -3.35 -27.76 1.90
C PRO A 112 -3.34 -26.95 3.20
N HIS A 113 -2.96 -25.66 3.10
CA HIS A 113 -2.88 -24.72 4.22
C HIS A 113 -1.89 -25.08 5.35
N ASP A 114 -0.99 -26.08 5.13
CA ASP A 114 0.03 -26.46 6.10
C ASP A 114 1.41 -25.96 5.64
N PHE A 115 1.87 -24.89 6.25
CA PHE A 115 3.16 -24.27 5.97
C PHE A 115 3.76 -23.66 7.23
N THR A 116 5.08 -23.47 7.18
CA THR A 116 5.81 -22.69 8.18
C THR A 116 6.60 -21.58 7.51
N VAL A 117 6.75 -20.45 8.20
CA VAL A 117 7.62 -19.37 7.73
C VAL A 117 9.06 -19.80 7.92
N LYS A 118 9.80 -19.96 6.82
CA LYS A 118 11.23 -20.27 6.83
C LYS A 118 12.06 -18.99 6.93
N ASN A 119 11.65 -17.95 6.25
CA ASN A 119 12.28 -16.63 6.29
C ASN A 119 11.31 -15.54 5.89
N PHE A 120 11.46 -14.37 6.50
CA PHE A 120 10.84 -13.14 6.07
C PHE A 120 11.87 -12.01 6.11
N GLU A 121 11.86 -11.18 5.09
CA GLU A 121 12.79 -10.06 4.94
C GLU A 121 12.07 -8.90 4.25
N LEU A 122 12.15 -7.72 4.84
CA LEU A 122 11.90 -6.46 4.14
C LEU A 122 13.26 -5.90 3.71
N LYS A 123 13.48 -5.85 2.42
CA LYS A 123 14.73 -5.32 1.85
C LYS A 123 14.50 -3.96 1.24
N THR A 124 15.14 -2.95 1.79
CA THR A 124 15.17 -1.61 1.20
C THR A 124 16.00 -1.63 -0.09
N ILE A 125 15.47 -1.01 -1.13
CA ILE A 125 16.08 -0.97 -2.46
C ILE A 125 16.77 0.37 -2.67
N TYR A 126 18.09 0.36 -2.66
CA TYR A 126 18.90 1.54 -2.94
C TYR A 126 19.31 1.59 -4.41
N ALA A 127 19.15 2.76 -5.02
CA ALA A 127 19.39 2.96 -6.46
C ALA A 127 20.86 2.72 -6.89
N ASP A 128 21.80 2.87 -5.98
CA ASP A 128 23.21 2.60 -6.19
C ASP A 128 23.61 1.12 -6.06
N GLU A 129 22.77 0.32 -5.42
CA GLU A 129 22.97 -1.14 -5.28
C GLU A 129 22.42 -1.94 -6.47
N TRP A 130 21.44 -1.39 -7.19
CA TRP A 130 20.70 -2.13 -8.21
C TRP A 130 20.74 -1.41 -9.56
N LYS A 131 21.07 -2.17 -10.61
CA LYS A 131 20.93 -1.66 -11.98
C LYS A 131 19.46 -1.77 -12.40
N PRO A 132 18.88 -0.68 -12.96
CA PRO A 132 17.55 -0.72 -13.51
C PRO A 132 17.43 -1.79 -14.61
N ASP A 133 16.30 -2.47 -14.66
CA ASP A 133 15.97 -3.31 -15.80
C ASP A 133 15.86 -2.44 -17.07
N PRO A 134 16.60 -2.78 -18.15
CA PRO A 134 16.68 -1.92 -19.34
C PRO A 134 15.34 -1.69 -20.04
N GLN A 135 14.46 -2.70 -20.06
CA GLN A 135 13.15 -2.57 -20.73
C GLN A 135 12.22 -1.68 -19.91
N THR A 136 12.14 -1.89 -18.62
CA THR A 136 11.35 -1.04 -17.70
C THR A 136 11.86 0.39 -17.73
N LYS A 137 13.19 0.60 -17.71
CA LYS A 137 13.77 1.94 -17.81
C LYS A 137 13.38 2.64 -19.11
N GLN A 138 13.43 1.95 -20.25
CA GLN A 138 13.02 2.52 -21.53
C GLN A 138 11.55 3.00 -21.53
N VAL A 139 10.65 2.23 -20.91
CA VAL A 139 9.25 2.63 -20.77
C VAL A 139 9.12 3.88 -19.91
N ILE A 140 9.80 3.92 -18.76
CA ILE A 140 9.81 5.07 -17.84
C ILE A 140 10.36 6.31 -18.54
N ASP A 141 11.52 6.19 -19.19
CA ASP A 141 12.17 7.31 -19.92
C ASP A 141 11.25 7.87 -21.02
N GLY A 142 10.52 7.00 -21.72
CA GLY A 142 9.54 7.40 -22.74
C GLY A 142 8.36 8.20 -22.17
N TRP A 143 7.90 7.86 -20.98
CA TRP A 143 6.85 8.62 -20.30
C TRP A 143 7.40 9.93 -19.69
N ASN A 144 8.58 9.90 -19.09
CA ASN A 144 9.23 11.09 -18.56
C ASN A 144 9.43 12.15 -19.64
N LYS A 145 9.90 11.75 -20.83
CA LYS A 145 10.03 12.68 -21.97
C LYS A 145 8.72 13.38 -22.30
N LYS A 146 7.59 12.65 -22.31
CA LYS A 146 6.26 13.24 -22.56
C LYS A 146 5.82 14.19 -21.43
N LEU A 147 6.13 13.83 -20.18
CA LEU A 147 5.81 14.65 -19.01
C LEU A 147 6.66 15.94 -19.02
N ASP A 148 7.95 15.86 -19.34
CA ASP A 148 8.85 17.01 -19.38
C ASP A 148 8.37 18.10 -20.35
N GLU A 149 7.75 17.72 -21.44
CA GLU A 149 7.15 18.67 -22.40
C GLU A 149 6.07 19.57 -21.76
N VAL A 150 5.42 19.08 -20.71
CA VAL A 150 4.34 19.78 -20.00
C VAL A 150 4.78 20.37 -18.67
N VAL A 151 5.49 19.58 -17.83
CA VAL A 151 5.76 19.96 -16.44
C VAL A 151 7.03 20.81 -16.26
N GLN A 152 7.94 20.81 -17.25
CA GLN A 152 9.15 21.64 -17.20
C GLN A 152 8.91 23.09 -17.66
N GLN A 153 7.69 23.41 -18.12
CA GLN A 153 7.37 24.79 -18.49
C GLN A 153 7.23 25.65 -17.24
N THR A 154 8.00 26.74 -17.18
CA THR A 154 7.83 27.73 -16.13
C THR A 154 6.51 28.49 -16.35
N VAL A 155 5.53 28.23 -15.50
CA VAL A 155 4.19 28.86 -15.58
C VAL A 155 4.12 30.15 -14.79
N ALA A 156 4.90 30.30 -13.73
CA ALA A 156 5.01 31.50 -12.89
C ALA A 156 6.31 31.48 -12.07
N GLN A 157 6.63 32.64 -11.50
CA GLN A 157 7.71 32.78 -10.53
C GLN A 157 7.14 33.27 -9.20
N SER A 158 7.62 32.70 -8.09
CA SER A 158 7.28 33.15 -6.76
C SER A 158 8.49 33.86 -6.11
N PRO A 159 8.32 35.04 -5.52
CA PRO A 159 9.39 35.73 -4.79
C PRO A 159 9.71 35.07 -3.44
N VAL A 160 8.89 34.11 -3.00
CA VAL A 160 9.06 33.37 -1.76
C VAL A 160 8.96 31.87 -2.00
N GLU A 161 9.58 31.09 -1.13
CA GLU A 161 9.46 29.63 -1.17
C GLU A 161 8.01 29.20 -0.87
N LEU A 162 7.43 28.39 -1.75
CA LEU A 162 6.11 27.77 -1.54
C LEU A 162 6.26 26.45 -0.77
N LYS A 163 6.12 26.53 0.55
CA LYS A 163 6.25 25.40 1.45
C LYS A 163 5.01 24.54 1.47
N ARG A 164 5.21 23.22 1.54
CA ARG A 164 4.18 22.23 1.80
C ARG A 164 4.23 21.82 3.27
N ALA A 165 3.07 21.74 3.92
CA ALA A 165 2.95 21.18 5.26
C ALA A 165 1.68 20.30 5.37
N TYR A 166 1.71 19.38 6.33
CA TYR A 166 0.56 18.54 6.67
C TYR A 166 0.07 18.92 8.07
N GLY A 167 -1.25 19.14 8.18
CA GLY A 167 -1.89 19.47 9.47
C GLY A 167 -1.80 20.92 9.91
N GLU A 168 -1.19 21.79 9.11
CA GLU A 168 -1.14 23.23 9.33
C GLU A 168 -1.24 24.01 8.02
N SER A 169 -1.49 25.31 8.11
CA SER A 169 -1.55 26.20 6.96
C SER A 169 -0.13 26.39 6.36
N ALA A 170 -0.01 26.23 5.05
CA ALA A 170 1.25 26.39 4.33
C ALA A 170 1.06 27.19 3.04
N SER A 171 2.11 27.92 2.61
CA SER A 171 2.04 28.84 1.46
C SER A 171 1.59 28.15 0.16
N LEU A 172 2.05 26.92 -0.11
CA LEU A 172 1.60 26.17 -1.29
C LEU A 172 0.14 25.72 -1.17
N GLY A 173 -0.29 25.31 0.01
CA GLY A 173 -1.70 24.94 0.28
C GLY A 173 -2.64 26.12 0.11
N ASN A 174 -2.25 27.29 0.63
CA ASN A 174 -3.03 28.52 0.50
C ASN A 174 -3.13 28.94 -0.97
N LEU A 175 -2.02 28.95 -1.72
CA LEU A 175 -2.04 29.23 -3.15
C LEU A 175 -2.98 28.31 -3.93
N ALA A 176 -2.95 26.99 -3.62
CA ALA A 176 -3.85 26.04 -4.28
C ALA A 176 -5.32 26.31 -3.92
N ALA A 177 -5.62 26.66 -2.66
CA ALA A 177 -6.97 26.98 -2.23
C ALA A 177 -7.49 28.26 -2.90
N ASP A 178 -6.66 29.32 -2.99
CA ASP A 178 -6.99 30.57 -3.66
C ASP A 178 -7.22 30.36 -5.16
N ALA A 179 -6.40 29.53 -5.81
CA ALA A 179 -6.59 29.19 -7.22
C ALA A 179 -7.92 28.45 -7.48
N LEU A 180 -8.31 27.53 -6.59
CA LEU A 180 -9.60 26.85 -6.67
C LEU A 180 -10.77 27.81 -6.45
N LEU A 181 -10.64 28.76 -5.52
CA LEU A 181 -11.66 29.77 -5.27
C LEU A 181 -11.89 30.69 -6.48
N VAL A 182 -10.82 31.03 -7.19
CA VAL A 182 -10.92 31.87 -8.42
C VAL A 182 -11.52 31.09 -9.59
N ALA A 183 -11.29 29.77 -9.64
CA ALA A 183 -11.78 28.90 -10.73
C ALA A 183 -13.23 28.42 -10.53
N ALA A 184 -13.83 28.59 -9.35
CA ALA A 184 -15.19 28.17 -9.01
C ALA A 184 -16.21 29.25 -9.32
#